data_f0ace136adce6c969b6e7d601c3cfcde
#
_entry.id   f0ace136adce6c969b6e7d601c3cfcde
#
_cell.length_a   1.000
_cell.length_b   1.000
_cell.length_c   1.000
_cell.angle_alpha   90.00
_cell.angle_beta   90.00
_cell.angle_gamma   90.00
#
_symmetry.space_group_name_H-M   'P 1'
#
loop_
_entity.id
_entity.type
_entity.pdbx_description
1 polymer ?
#
loop_
_entity_poly.entity_id
_entity_poly.type
_entity_poly.pdbx_seq_one_letter_code
_entity_poly.pdbx_strand_id
1 'polypeptide(L)'
;MKTIDELLAEGVDGKRVFVRADLNVPMADGLITDDGRIRAVLPTVKALADAGAKVVVASHLGRPKGAPDPKFSLLQAAERLGELLDAPVAFAQDTVGPAAHDAVNGLQPGQVAVIENLRFNAGETAKGDTERGEFADQLAALADVYVGDGFGAVHRKHASVYDLPARLPHYAGYLIATEVGVLKKLTEDVQRPYVVVLGGAKVSDKLAVIDELLGKADRILVGGGMVYTFLKAKGYEVGSSLLQEDQLATVTEYLERAEKTGVEIVLPVDTLVAPAFPDLSAKAPTHPGTVPADAMPAGQMGLDIGPETSKLYASKLADAATVFWNGPMGVFEHPDYAAGTRAVAQALVESKGFTVVGGGDSAAAVRILGFDENAFGHISTGGGASLEYLEGKTLPGLAALED
;
A
#
# COMPACT_ATOMS: atom_id res chain seq x y z
N MET A 1 -5.10 -21.08 -2.59
CA MET A 1 -5.91 -20.11 -1.81
C MET A 1 -7.35 -20.15 -2.27
N LYS A 2 -8.25 -20.56 -1.39
CA LYS A 2 -9.69 -20.55 -1.65
C LYS A 2 -10.22 -19.12 -1.58
N THR A 3 -11.22 -18.81 -2.41
CA THR A 3 -11.80 -17.47 -2.52
C THR A 3 -13.17 -17.37 -1.86
N ILE A 4 -13.60 -16.14 -1.63
CA ILE A 4 -14.95 -15.86 -1.13
C ILE A 4 -16.04 -16.42 -2.07
N ASP A 5 -15.82 -16.47 -3.38
CA ASP A 5 -16.79 -17.06 -4.32
C ASP A 5 -16.99 -18.54 -4.06
N GLU A 6 -15.93 -19.28 -3.72
CA GLU A 6 -16.04 -20.68 -3.33
C GLU A 6 -16.82 -20.83 -2.01
N LEU A 7 -16.55 -19.94 -1.04
CA LEU A 7 -17.30 -19.91 0.22
C LEU A 7 -18.78 -19.64 0.01
N LEU A 8 -19.12 -18.68 -0.84
CA LEU A 8 -20.53 -18.36 -1.15
C LEU A 8 -21.22 -19.55 -1.84
N ALA A 9 -20.50 -20.27 -2.72
CA ALA A 9 -21.03 -21.47 -3.37
C ALA A 9 -21.25 -22.61 -2.38
N GLU A 10 -20.42 -22.74 -1.34
CA GLU A 10 -20.59 -23.72 -0.26
C GLU A 10 -21.75 -23.38 0.68
N GLY A 11 -22.15 -22.09 0.75
CA GLY A 11 -23.23 -21.56 1.57
C GLY A 11 -22.75 -20.99 2.91
N VAL A 12 -23.26 -19.82 3.26
CA VAL A 12 -22.91 -19.10 4.49
C VAL A 12 -24.12 -18.72 5.36
N ASP A 13 -25.32 -19.07 4.96
CA ASP A 13 -26.53 -18.70 5.67
C ASP A 13 -26.48 -19.15 7.14
N GLY A 14 -26.62 -18.19 8.05
CA GLY A 14 -26.56 -18.42 9.50
C GLY A 14 -25.16 -18.67 10.06
N LYS A 15 -24.12 -18.79 9.23
CA LYS A 15 -22.74 -18.96 9.69
C LYS A 15 -22.15 -17.65 10.19
N ARG A 16 -21.36 -17.73 11.25
CA ARG A 16 -20.57 -16.59 11.76
C ARG A 16 -19.30 -16.50 10.95
N VAL A 17 -19.15 -15.46 10.15
CA VAL A 17 -17.99 -15.25 9.29
C VAL A 17 -17.15 -14.10 9.83
N PHE A 18 -15.92 -14.41 10.24
CA PHE A 18 -14.95 -13.42 10.67
C PHE A 18 -14.26 -12.83 9.45
N VAL A 19 -14.44 -11.52 9.23
CA VAL A 19 -13.77 -10.79 8.16
C VAL A 19 -12.64 -9.95 8.75
N ARG A 20 -11.40 -10.36 8.49
CA ARG A 20 -10.22 -9.56 8.86
C ARG A 20 -10.03 -8.46 7.83
N ALA A 21 -10.54 -7.29 8.11
CA ALA A 21 -10.49 -6.12 7.26
C ALA A 21 -9.27 -5.24 7.57
N ASP A 22 -9.05 -4.23 6.75
CA ASP A 22 -8.15 -3.12 7.04
C ASP A 22 -9.00 -1.84 7.13
N LEU A 23 -9.37 -1.47 8.36
CA LEU A 23 -10.11 -0.25 8.69
C LEU A 23 -9.18 0.81 9.29
N ASN A 24 -7.87 0.68 9.08
CA ASN A 24 -6.87 1.62 9.56
C ASN A 24 -6.89 2.92 8.75
N VAL A 25 -7.99 3.64 8.89
CA VAL A 25 -8.24 4.91 8.19
C VAL A 25 -7.46 6.05 8.82
N PRO A 26 -7.07 7.07 8.04
CA PRO A 26 -6.48 8.27 8.59
C PRO A 26 -7.54 9.06 9.39
N MET A 27 -7.10 9.56 10.55
CA MET A 27 -7.92 10.31 11.48
C MET A 27 -7.28 11.67 11.77
N ALA A 28 -8.08 12.71 11.87
CA ALA A 28 -7.67 14.02 12.36
C ALA A 28 -8.76 14.57 13.27
N ASP A 29 -8.35 15.08 14.45
CA ASP A 29 -9.26 15.63 15.45
C ASP A 29 -10.45 14.69 15.80
N GLY A 30 -10.17 13.39 15.86
CA GLY A 30 -11.15 12.37 16.17
C GLY A 30 -12.12 12.04 15.02
N LEU A 31 -11.91 12.55 13.82
CA LEU A 31 -12.75 12.33 12.64
C LEU A 31 -11.99 11.58 11.54
N ILE A 32 -12.71 10.73 10.81
CA ILE A 32 -12.16 10.04 9.63
C ILE A 32 -11.98 11.09 8.52
N THR A 33 -10.75 11.19 7.98
CA THR A 33 -10.43 12.10 6.88
C THR A 33 -10.49 11.45 5.50
N ASP A 34 -10.40 10.11 5.44
CA ASP A 34 -10.49 9.32 4.21
C ASP A 34 -11.07 7.94 4.56
N ASP A 35 -12.17 7.57 3.92
CA ASP A 35 -12.87 6.30 4.16
C ASP A 35 -12.55 5.22 3.11
N GLY A 36 -11.53 5.43 2.31
CA GLY A 36 -11.18 4.54 1.18
C GLY A 36 -10.99 3.08 1.58
N ARG A 37 -10.38 2.82 2.74
CA ARG A 37 -10.18 1.45 3.24
C ARG A 37 -11.50 0.79 3.67
N ILE A 38 -12.43 1.55 4.22
CA ILE A 38 -13.77 1.05 4.56
C ILE A 38 -14.53 0.69 3.29
N ARG A 39 -14.47 1.55 2.27
CA ARG A 39 -15.06 1.28 0.96
C ARG A 39 -14.47 0.06 0.29
N ALA A 40 -13.18 -0.19 0.48
CA ALA A 40 -12.48 -1.32 -0.14
C ALA A 40 -12.96 -2.67 0.39
N VAL A 41 -13.34 -2.79 1.66
CA VAL A 41 -13.85 -4.04 2.25
C VAL A 41 -15.36 -4.21 2.06
N LEU A 42 -16.06 -3.15 1.68
CA LEU A 42 -17.51 -3.14 1.54
C LEU A 42 -18.07 -4.26 0.65
N PRO A 43 -17.50 -4.54 -0.55
CA PRO A 43 -17.98 -5.62 -1.40
C PRO A 43 -17.96 -7.00 -0.71
N THR A 44 -16.92 -7.30 0.05
CA THR A 44 -16.79 -8.57 0.80
C THR A 44 -17.85 -8.66 1.90
N VAL A 45 -17.97 -7.62 2.72
CA VAL A 45 -18.95 -7.58 3.81
C VAL A 45 -20.38 -7.67 3.27
N LYS A 46 -20.68 -6.89 2.22
CA LYS A 46 -22.01 -6.88 1.61
C LYS A 46 -22.37 -8.23 1.00
N ALA A 47 -21.48 -8.88 0.27
CA ALA A 47 -21.73 -10.18 -0.34
C ALA A 47 -22.04 -11.25 0.71
N LEU A 48 -21.30 -11.26 1.80
CA LEU A 48 -21.53 -12.20 2.91
C LEU A 48 -22.85 -11.93 3.63
N ALA A 49 -23.15 -10.66 3.94
CA ALA A 49 -24.39 -10.27 4.58
C ALA A 49 -25.61 -10.59 3.69
N ASP A 50 -25.55 -10.26 2.40
CA ASP A 50 -26.61 -10.55 1.44
C ASP A 50 -26.87 -12.06 1.28
N ALA A 51 -25.87 -12.90 1.51
CA ALA A 51 -25.99 -14.36 1.49
C ALA A 51 -26.44 -14.95 2.83
N GLY A 52 -26.78 -14.12 3.81
CA GLY A 52 -27.32 -14.55 5.11
C GLY A 52 -26.27 -14.87 6.17
N ALA A 53 -25.00 -14.55 5.96
CA ALA A 53 -23.98 -14.71 6.99
C ALA A 53 -24.21 -13.74 8.17
N LYS A 54 -23.74 -14.16 9.33
CA LYS A 54 -23.55 -13.28 10.50
C LYS A 54 -22.11 -12.78 10.45
N VAL A 55 -21.93 -11.53 10.03
CA VAL A 55 -20.61 -11.01 9.70
C VAL A 55 -19.98 -10.32 10.90
N VAL A 56 -18.78 -10.78 11.28
CA VAL A 56 -17.96 -10.21 12.34
C VAL A 56 -16.75 -9.54 11.72
N VAL A 57 -16.76 -8.22 11.64
CA VAL A 57 -15.66 -7.44 11.06
C VAL A 57 -14.65 -7.08 12.15
N ALA A 58 -13.38 -7.32 11.88
CA ALA A 58 -12.29 -7.03 12.79
C ALA A 58 -11.13 -6.36 12.06
N SER A 59 -10.49 -5.41 12.73
CA SER A 59 -9.36 -4.67 12.20
C SER A 59 -8.49 -4.10 13.30
N HIS A 60 -7.34 -3.59 12.91
CA HIS A 60 -6.54 -2.68 13.73
C HIS A 60 -6.77 -1.22 13.31
N LEU A 61 -6.44 -0.30 14.18
CA LEU A 61 -6.37 1.14 13.91
C LEU A 61 -5.17 1.71 14.68
N GLY A 62 -4.25 2.35 13.95
CA GLY A 62 -3.08 2.96 14.54
C GLY A 62 -2.16 1.97 15.27
N ARG A 63 -1.43 2.48 16.24
CA ARG A 63 -0.45 1.70 17.03
C ARG A 63 -0.66 1.89 18.54
N PRO A 64 -1.79 1.43 19.09
CA PRO A 64 -1.96 1.41 20.54
C PRO A 64 -0.95 0.42 21.16
N LYS A 65 -0.65 0.62 22.45
CA LYS A 65 0.37 -0.17 23.16
C LYS A 65 -0.21 -1.41 23.86
N GLY A 66 -1.10 -2.14 23.19
CA GLY A 66 -1.70 -3.36 23.74
C GLY A 66 -2.77 -3.11 24.81
N ALA A 67 -3.33 -1.93 24.87
CA ALA A 67 -4.35 -1.53 25.83
C ALA A 67 -5.38 -0.58 25.17
N PRO A 68 -6.61 -0.52 25.67
CA PRO A 68 -7.62 0.40 25.17
C PRO A 68 -7.19 1.87 25.23
N ASP A 69 -7.42 2.58 24.13
CA ASP A 69 -7.15 4.00 24.00
C ASP A 69 -8.24 4.59 23.10
N PRO A 70 -9.10 5.52 23.60
CA PRO A 70 -10.21 6.07 22.83
C PRO A 70 -9.80 6.68 21.49
N LYS A 71 -8.57 7.18 21.39
CA LYS A 71 -8.00 7.74 20.16
C LYS A 71 -7.95 6.72 19.02
N PHE A 72 -7.84 5.44 19.34
CA PHE A 72 -7.71 4.34 18.39
C PHE A 72 -8.92 3.43 18.35
N SER A 73 -10.08 3.86 18.89
CA SER A 73 -11.31 3.09 18.83
C SER A 73 -11.83 2.95 17.39
N LEU A 74 -12.34 1.77 17.06
CA LEU A 74 -12.97 1.50 15.77
C LEU A 74 -14.45 1.96 15.70
N LEU A 75 -14.99 2.59 16.72
CA LEU A 75 -16.40 3.01 16.74
C LEU A 75 -16.79 3.84 15.52
N GLN A 76 -15.98 4.83 15.15
CA GLN A 76 -16.28 5.67 13.98
C GLN A 76 -16.23 4.90 12.66
N ALA A 77 -15.26 3.97 12.54
CA ALA A 77 -15.20 3.11 11.36
C ALA A 77 -16.40 2.19 11.26
N ALA A 78 -16.89 1.67 12.40
CA ALA A 78 -18.13 0.88 12.45
C ALA A 78 -19.35 1.68 12.05
N GLU A 79 -19.49 2.91 12.53
CA GLU A 79 -20.57 3.82 12.15
C GLU A 79 -20.54 4.11 10.65
N ARG A 80 -19.34 4.41 10.11
CA ARG A 80 -19.20 4.67 8.67
C ARG A 80 -19.50 3.44 7.82
N LEU A 81 -19.10 2.26 8.26
CA LEU A 81 -19.47 1.01 7.59
C LEU A 81 -21.00 0.83 7.54
N GLY A 82 -21.69 1.11 8.62
CA GLY A 82 -23.16 1.07 8.67
C GLY A 82 -23.82 2.04 7.69
N GLU A 83 -23.30 3.26 7.58
CA GLU A 83 -23.79 4.23 6.60
C GLU A 83 -23.62 3.73 5.17
N LEU A 84 -22.45 3.15 4.85
CA LEU A 84 -22.16 2.63 3.52
C LEU A 84 -22.95 1.37 3.17
N LEU A 85 -23.27 0.54 4.17
CA LEU A 85 -24.13 -0.62 4.01
C LEU A 85 -25.62 -0.26 3.96
N ASP A 86 -25.98 0.95 4.37
CA ASP A 86 -27.38 1.37 4.60
C ASP A 86 -28.10 0.39 5.53
N ALA A 87 -27.43 -0.04 6.60
CA ALA A 87 -27.92 -1.01 7.56
C ALA A 87 -27.27 -0.79 8.94
N PRO A 88 -27.94 -1.16 10.03
CA PRO A 88 -27.34 -1.10 11.35
C PRO A 88 -26.12 -2.01 11.45
N VAL A 89 -25.04 -1.50 12.07
CA VAL A 89 -23.85 -2.26 12.41
C VAL A 89 -23.68 -2.21 13.92
N ALA A 90 -23.68 -3.38 14.56
CA ALA A 90 -23.41 -3.48 15.98
C ALA A 90 -21.92 -3.23 16.26
N PHE A 91 -21.62 -2.60 17.38
CA PHE A 91 -20.23 -2.37 17.79
C PHE A 91 -19.99 -2.93 19.18
N ALA A 92 -18.94 -3.74 19.34
CA ALA A 92 -18.52 -4.29 20.63
C ALA A 92 -17.35 -3.50 21.18
N GLN A 93 -17.40 -3.12 22.46
CA GLN A 93 -16.37 -2.32 23.13
C GLN A 93 -15.14 -3.13 23.59
N ASP A 94 -15.10 -4.41 23.27
CA ASP A 94 -13.91 -5.24 23.50
C ASP A 94 -13.64 -6.14 22.27
N THR A 95 -12.57 -6.91 22.32
CA THR A 95 -12.15 -7.79 21.21
C THR A 95 -12.63 -9.23 21.38
N VAL A 96 -12.51 -9.79 22.57
CA VAL A 96 -12.81 -11.21 22.86
C VAL A 96 -13.54 -11.41 24.20
N GLY A 97 -13.94 -10.34 24.82
CA GLY A 97 -14.64 -10.35 26.11
C GLY A 97 -16.15 -10.48 25.98
N PRO A 98 -16.88 -10.21 27.08
CA PRO A 98 -18.35 -10.32 27.09
C PRO A 98 -19.03 -9.47 26.04
N ALA A 99 -18.56 -8.25 25.79
CA ALA A 99 -19.17 -7.35 24.81
C ALA A 99 -19.08 -7.93 23.39
N ALA A 100 -17.92 -8.48 23.01
CA ALA A 100 -17.77 -9.13 21.71
C ALA A 100 -18.66 -10.35 21.58
N HIS A 101 -18.71 -11.22 22.58
CA HIS A 101 -19.59 -12.38 22.57
C HIS A 101 -21.06 -12.01 22.48
N ASP A 102 -21.51 -11.01 23.25
CA ASP A 102 -22.89 -10.55 23.21
C ASP A 102 -23.26 -9.97 21.85
N ALA A 103 -22.38 -9.15 21.26
CA ALA A 103 -22.62 -8.58 19.94
C ALA A 103 -22.73 -9.66 18.85
N VAL A 104 -21.82 -10.63 18.87
CA VAL A 104 -21.81 -11.72 17.88
C VAL A 104 -23.00 -12.66 18.07
N ASN A 105 -23.31 -13.06 19.31
CA ASN A 105 -24.42 -13.93 19.61
C ASN A 105 -25.77 -13.29 19.32
N GLY A 106 -25.85 -11.96 19.34
CA GLY A 106 -27.07 -11.21 19.02
C GLY A 106 -27.33 -11.03 17.53
N LEU A 107 -26.37 -11.41 16.66
CA LEU A 107 -26.54 -11.25 15.21
C LEU A 107 -27.60 -12.22 14.67
N GLN A 108 -28.43 -11.70 13.79
CA GLN A 108 -29.30 -12.48 12.91
C GLN A 108 -28.64 -12.65 11.53
N PRO A 109 -29.04 -13.65 10.73
CA PRO A 109 -28.54 -13.78 9.37
C PRO A 109 -28.65 -12.48 8.58
N GLY A 110 -27.54 -12.08 7.93
CA GLY A 110 -27.46 -10.83 7.17
C GLY A 110 -27.03 -9.60 7.98
N GLN A 111 -26.87 -9.73 9.29
CA GLN A 111 -26.40 -8.63 10.13
C GLN A 111 -24.87 -8.60 10.31
N VAL A 112 -24.36 -7.43 10.65
CA VAL A 112 -22.94 -7.14 10.78
C VAL A 112 -22.62 -6.56 12.15
N ALA A 113 -21.54 -7.03 12.76
CA ALA A 113 -20.95 -6.45 13.96
C ALA A 113 -19.48 -6.12 13.70
N VAL A 114 -18.98 -5.07 14.34
CA VAL A 114 -17.55 -4.74 14.39
C VAL A 114 -17.09 -4.90 15.83
N ILE A 115 -16.02 -5.64 16.05
CA ILE A 115 -15.38 -5.73 17.38
C ILE A 115 -14.31 -4.62 17.49
N GLU A 116 -13.92 -4.30 18.72
CA GLU A 116 -12.96 -3.22 18.99
C GLU A 116 -11.57 -3.53 18.43
N ASN A 117 -10.73 -2.51 18.35
CA ASN A 117 -9.39 -2.55 17.78
C ASN A 117 -8.60 -3.75 18.30
N LEU A 118 -8.21 -4.65 17.39
CA LEU A 118 -7.48 -5.88 17.72
C LEU A 118 -6.17 -5.60 18.47
N ARG A 119 -5.53 -4.45 18.20
CA ARG A 119 -4.28 -4.06 18.87
C ARG A 119 -4.48 -3.53 20.28
N PHE A 120 -5.71 -3.44 20.78
CA PHE A 120 -5.96 -3.24 22.19
C PHE A 120 -5.63 -4.50 23.01
N ASN A 121 -5.48 -5.65 22.35
CA ASN A 121 -5.01 -6.87 22.97
C ASN A 121 -3.53 -7.10 22.61
N ALA A 122 -2.67 -7.25 23.62
CA ALA A 122 -1.25 -7.45 23.42
C ALA A 122 -0.92 -8.71 22.62
N GLY A 123 -1.81 -9.72 22.64
CA GLY A 123 -1.65 -10.97 21.88
C GLY A 123 -1.67 -10.77 20.37
N GLU A 124 -2.34 -9.74 19.86
CA GLU A 124 -2.41 -9.50 18.41
C GLU A 124 -1.02 -9.33 17.77
N THR A 125 -0.15 -8.56 18.39
CA THR A 125 1.19 -8.25 17.88
C THR A 125 2.32 -8.94 18.62
N ALA A 126 2.01 -9.90 19.49
CA ALA A 126 3.00 -10.61 20.30
C ALA A 126 4.02 -11.31 19.40
N LYS A 127 5.29 -11.27 19.83
CA LYS A 127 6.38 -11.93 19.10
C LYS A 127 6.41 -13.44 19.35
N GLY A 128 5.94 -13.87 20.53
CA GLY A 128 5.86 -15.28 20.89
C GLY A 128 4.67 -15.97 20.25
N ASP A 129 4.90 -17.14 19.67
CA ASP A 129 3.85 -17.93 18.99
C ASP A 129 2.75 -18.36 19.98
N THR A 130 3.08 -18.68 21.21
CA THR A 130 2.12 -19.11 22.24
C THR A 130 1.14 -17.98 22.60
N GLU A 131 1.66 -16.83 22.94
CA GLU A 131 0.83 -15.68 23.31
C GLU A 131 -0.07 -15.22 22.16
N ARG A 132 0.48 -15.18 20.96
CA ARG A 132 -0.28 -14.83 19.76
C ARG A 132 -1.33 -15.88 19.43
N GLY A 133 -0.99 -17.17 19.57
CA GLY A 133 -1.90 -18.28 19.39
C GLY A 133 -3.06 -18.30 20.39
N GLU A 134 -2.83 -17.95 21.64
CA GLU A 134 -3.89 -17.85 22.66
C GLU A 134 -4.93 -16.77 22.28
N PHE A 135 -4.49 -15.64 21.78
CA PHE A 135 -5.41 -14.60 21.29
C PHE A 135 -6.17 -15.07 20.05
N ALA A 136 -5.50 -15.76 19.13
CA ALA A 136 -6.16 -16.36 17.96
C ALA A 136 -7.24 -17.36 18.35
N ASP A 137 -6.99 -18.19 19.38
CA ASP A 137 -7.98 -19.14 19.90
C ASP A 137 -9.21 -18.40 20.45
N GLN A 138 -9.03 -17.28 21.15
CA GLN A 138 -10.12 -16.47 21.65
C GLN A 138 -10.91 -15.81 20.50
N LEU A 139 -10.24 -15.35 19.44
CA LEU A 139 -10.93 -14.85 18.25
C LEU A 139 -11.70 -15.93 17.51
N ALA A 140 -11.14 -17.14 17.42
CA ALA A 140 -11.78 -18.27 16.75
C ALA A 140 -13.11 -18.67 17.41
N ALA A 141 -13.26 -18.44 18.72
CA ALA A 141 -14.52 -18.70 19.44
C ALA A 141 -15.68 -17.81 18.96
N LEU A 142 -15.38 -16.71 18.24
CA LEU A 142 -16.39 -15.78 17.73
C LEU A 142 -16.91 -16.15 16.34
N ALA A 143 -16.38 -17.17 15.68
CA ALA A 143 -16.70 -17.43 14.28
C ALA A 143 -16.61 -18.90 13.89
N ASP A 144 -17.25 -19.23 12.77
CA ASP A 144 -17.22 -20.55 12.15
C ASP A 144 -16.29 -20.60 10.93
N VAL A 145 -16.08 -19.44 10.28
CA VAL A 145 -15.32 -19.29 9.05
C VAL A 145 -14.51 -17.98 9.11
N TYR A 146 -13.32 -18.01 8.51
CA TYR A 146 -12.44 -16.85 8.37
C TYR A 146 -12.37 -16.36 6.93
N VAL A 147 -12.49 -15.06 6.72
CA VAL A 147 -12.22 -14.41 5.45
C VAL A 147 -11.16 -13.33 5.66
N GLY A 148 -10.01 -13.48 5.01
CA GLY A 148 -8.95 -12.48 5.00
C GLY A 148 -9.21 -11.44 3.93
N ASP A 149 -9.32 -10.17 4.32
CA ASP A 149 -9.57 -9.07 3.38
C ASP A 149 -8.81 -7.79 3.72
N GLY A 150 -7.87 -7.87 4.64
CA GLY A 150 -7.02 -6.74 5.04
C GLY A 150 -5.64 -6.83 4.42
N PHE A 151 -5.51 -6.57 3.12
CA PHE A 151 -4.24 -6.74 2.41
C PHE A 151 -3.10 -5.90 3.01
N GLY A 152 -3.38 -4.71 3.52
CA GLY A 152 -2.38 -3.86 4.17
C GLY A 152 -1.73 -4.45 5.43
N ALA A 153 -2.25 -5.55 5.97
CA ALA A 153 -1.73 -6.22 7.16
C ALA A 153 -1.09 -7.59 6.91
N VAL A 154 -1.17 -8.13 5.68
CA VAL A 154 -0.72 -9.51 5.40
C VAL A 154 0.79 -9.71 5.48
N HIS A 155 1.57 -8.65 5.50
CA HIS A 155 3.02 -8.70 5.65
C HIS A 155 3.47 -8.82 7.13
N ARG A 156 2.53 -8.77 8.07
CA ARG A 156 2.80 -8.88 9.51
C ARG A 156 2.32 -10.21 10.07
N LYS A 157 3.14 -10.84 10.88
CA LYS A 157 2.80 -12.09 11.58
C LYS A 157 2.01 -11.74 12.85
N HIS A 158 0.76 -11.31 12.66
CA HIS A 158 -0.16 -10.95 13.75
C HIS A 158 -1.22 -12.04 13.95
N ALA A 159 -1.78 -12.16 15.15
CA ALA A 159 -2.70 -13.25 15.50
C ALA A 159 -3.90 -13.35 14.55
N SER A 160 -4.57 -12.23 14.27
CA SER A 160 -5.77 -12.21 13.43
C SER A 160 -5.50 -12.45 11.95
N VAL A 161 -4.25 -12.28 11.51
CA VAL A 161 -3.83 -12.36 10.11
C VAL A 161 -3.17 -13.70 9.79
N TYR A 162 -2.35 -14.20 10.72
CA TYR A 162 -1.52 -15.38 10.51
C TYR A 162 -2.00 -16.62 11.30
N ASP A 163 -2.27 -16.46 12.60
CA ASP A 163 -2.60 -17.60 13.47
C ASP A 163 -4.07 -18.01 13.37
N LEU A 164 -4.98 -17.04 13.25
CA LEU A 164 -6.42 -17.30 13.22
C LEU A 164 -6.86 -18.13 12.01
N PRO A 165 -6.37 -17.90 10.78
CA PRO A 165 -6.74 -18.74 9.63
C PRO A 165 -6.48 -20.23 9.84
N ALA A 166 -5.44 -20.61 10.59
CA ALA A 166 -5.13 -22.00 10.87
C ALA A 166 -6.16 -22.69 11.79
N ARG A 167 -7.05 -21.94 12.44
CA ARG A 167 -8.05 -22.46 13.38
C ARG A 167 -9.43 -22.63 12.78
N LEU A 168 -9.67 -22.06 11.60
CA LEU A 168 -10.97 -22.03 10.95
C LEU A 168 -10.83 -22.36 9.46
N PRO A 169 -11.88 -22.86 8.81
CA PRO A 169 -11.93 -22.82 7.34
C PRO A 169 -11.69 -21.38 6.89
N HIS A 170 -10.81 -21.18 5.92
CA HIS A 170 -10.34 -19.83 5.56
C HIS A 170 -10.34 -19.58 4.07
N TYR A 171 -10.64 -18.33 3.72
CA TYR A 171 -10.86 -17.88 2.34
C TYR A 171 -10.29 -16.48 2.18
N ALA A 172 -9.91 -16.14 0.95
CA ALA A 172 -9.56 -14.77 0.58
C ALA A 172 -10.81 -13.98 0.19
N GLY A 173 -10.97 -12.79 0.75
CA GLY A 173 -11.99 -11.84 0.32
C GLY A 173 -11.67 -11.24 -1.05
N TYR A 174 -12.58 -10.45 -1.58
CA TYR A 174 -12.43 -9.82 -2.90
C TYR A 174 -11.21 -8.92 -2.99
N LEU A 175 -10.93 -8.13 -1.94
CA LEU A 175 -9.79 -7.21 -1.94
C LEU A 175 -8.46 -7.96 -2.01
N ILE A 176 -8.27 -8.98 -1.17
CA ILE A 176 -7.05 -9.80 -1.21
C ILE A 176 -6.92 -10.52 -2.56
N ALA A 177 -7.99 -11.10 -3.08
CA ALA A 177 -7.94 -11.78 -4.37
C ALA A 177 -7.53 -10.83 -5.50
N THR A 178 -8.08 -9.61 -5.51
CA THR A 178 -7.73 -8.57 -6.49
C THR A 178 -6.27 -8.14 -6.35
N GLU A 179 -5.82 -7.82 -5.15
CA GLU A 179 -4.43 -7.39 -4.90
C GLU A 179 -3.41 -8.46 -5.28
N VAL A 180 -3.65 -9.72 -4.89
CA VAL A 180 -2.78 -10.84 -5.25
C VAL A 180 -2.76 -11.06 -6.77
N GLY A 181 -3.92 -10.97 -7.43
CA GLY A 181 -4.02 -11.08 -8.89
C GLY A 181 -3.21 -10.01 -9.61
N VAL A 182 -3.26 -8.77 -9.14
CA VAL A 182 -2.45 -7.64 -9.66
C VAL A 182 -0.96 -7.89 -9.44
N LEU A 183 -0.55 -8.28 -8.24
CA LEU A 183 0.84 -8.54 -7.92
C LEU A 183 1.43 -9.70 -8.73
N LYS A 184 0.64 -10.73 -9.02
CA LYS A 184 1.06 -11.81 -9.92
C LYS A 184 1.32 -11.30 -11.35
N LYS A 185 0.51 -10.38 -11.85
CA LYS A 185 0.77 -9.73 -13.15
C LYS A 185 2.05 -8.90 -13.17
N LEU A 186 2.55 -8.46 -12.02
CA LEU A 186 3.80 -7.71 -11.90
C LEU A 186 5.03 -8.59 -11.62
N THR A 187 4.84 -9.87 -11.30
CA THR A 187 5.92 -10.77 -10.87
C THR A 187 5.98 -12.09 -11.64
N GLU A 188 4.86 -12.54 -12.18
CA GLU A 188 4.72 -13.80 -12.91
C GLU A 188 4.07 -13.50 -14.26
N ASP A 189 4.52 -14.12 -15.33
CA ASP A 189 3.95 -13.97 -16.68
C ASP A 189 3.76 -12.51 -17.13
N VAL A 190 4.75 -11.68 -16.80
CA VAL A 190 4.70 -10.24 -17.04
C VAL A 190 4.68 -9.93 -18.53
N GLN A 191 3.69 -9.15 -18.96
CA GLN A 191 3.62 -8.66 -20.32
C GLN A 191 4.66 -7.55 -20.54
N ARG A 192 5.46 -7.69 -21.59
CA ARG A 192 6.60 -6.79 -21.86
C ARG A 192 6.30 -5.83 -23.02
N PRO A 193 6.86 -4.62 -23.04
CA PRO A 193 7.84 -4.09 -22.08
C PRO A 193 7.26 -3.86 -20.69
N TYR A 194 8.03 -4.25 -19.67
CA TYR A 194 7.70 -3.99 -18.27
C TYR A 194 8.51 -2.80 -17.76
N VAL A 195 7.84 -1.71 -17.47
CA VAL A 195 8.48 -0.46 -17.02
C VAL A 195 8.07 -0.16 -15.59
N VAL A 196 9.06 0.07 -14.75
CA VAL A 196 8.87 0.41 -13.35
C VAL A 196 9.34 1.84 -13.11
N VAL A 197 8.51 2.63 -12.43
CA VAL A 197 8.87 3.99 -11.99
C VAL A 197 9.01 3.98 -10.48
N LEU A 198 10.20 4.26 -9.99
CA LEU A 198 10.51 4.30 -8.56
C LEU A 198 10.92 5.70 -8.15
N GLY A 199 10.24 6.25 -7.16
CA GLY A 199 10.57 7.51 -6.54
C GLY A 199 10.67 7.39 -5.02
N GLY A 200 10.84 8.52 -4.36
CA GLY A 200 10.98 8.60 -2.92
C GLY A 200 12.25 9.30 -2.48
N ALA A 201 12.36 9.56 -1.18
CA ALA A 201 13.45 10.37 -0.64
C ALA A 201 14.77 9.59 -0.50
N LYS A 202 14.70 8.31 -0.15
CA LYS A 202 15.87 7.50 0.23
C LYS A 202 15.96 6.25 -0.61
N VAL A 203 17.12 6.01 -1.22
CA VAL A 203 17.38 4.77 -1.96
C VAL A 203 17.37 3.55 -1.04
N SER A 204 17.78 3.72 0.22
CA SER A 204 17.79 2.64 1.21
C SER A 204 16.40 2.00 1.43
N ASP A 205 15.33 2.76 1.22
CA ASP A 205 13.95 2.26 1.33
C ASP A 205 13.53 1.41 0.12
N LYS A 206 14.29 1.43 -0.97
CA LYS A 206 13.98 0.77 -2.25
C LYS A 206 14.99 -0.31 -2.65
N LEU A 207 16.02 -0.55 -1.85
CA LEU A 207 17.13 -1.47 -2.24
C LEU A 207 16.61 -2.87 -2.58
N ALA A 208 15.77 -3.44 -1.73
CA ALA A 208 15.27 -4.80 -1.94
C ALA A 208 14.36 -4.90 -3.17
N VAL A 209 13.54 -3.89 -3.42
CA VAL A 209 12.66 -3.88 -4.60
C VAL A 209 13.46 -3.67 -5.89
N ILE A 210 14.49 -2.81 -5.87
CA ILE A 210 15.38 -2.62 -7.02
C ILE A 210 16.12 -3.92 -7.33
N ASP A 211 16.67 -4.57 -6.31
CA ASP A 211 17.39 -5.83 -6.44
C ASP A 211 16.55 -6.90 -7.15
N GLU A 212 15.31 -7.07 -6.72
CA GLU A 212 14.39 -8.03 -7.32
C GLU A 212 13.95 -7.63 -8.74
N LEU A 213 13.69 -6.35 -8.98
CA LEU A 213 13.24 -5.85 -10.28
C LEU A 213 14.33 -5.87 -11.35
N LEU A 214 15.60 -5.85 -10.96
CA LEU A 214 16.71 -6.01 -11.92
C LEU A 214 16.69 -7.35 -12.63
N GLY A 215 16.00 -8.35 -12.08
CA GLY A 215 15.77 -9.64 -12.74
C GLY A 215 14.44 -9.73 -13.50
N LYS A 216 13.59 -8.73 -13.45
CA LYS A 216 12.21 -8.80 -13.96
C LYS A 216 11.81 -7.68 -14.90
N ALA A 217 12.20 -6.44 -14.62
CA ALA A 217 11.82 -5.27 -15.41
C ALA A 217 12.69 -5.11 -16.66
N ASP A 218 12.14 -4.47 -17.67
CA ASP A 218 12.91 -4.05 -18.87
C ASP A 218 13.50 -2.66 -18.67
N ARG A 219 12.77 -1.75 -18.00
CA ARG A 219 13.21 -0.40 -17.71
C ARG A 219 12.83 -0.03 -16.27
N ILE A 220 13.73 0.67 -15.60
CA ILE A 220 13.51 1.26 -14.27
C ILE A 220 13.78 2.75 -14.37
N LEU A 221 12.75 3.57 -14.22
CA LEU A 221 12.82 5.03 -14.23
C LEU A 221 12.91 5.52 -12.78
N VAL A 222 13.96 6.25 -12.45
CA VAL A 222 14.22 6.68 -11.07
C VAL A 222 13.90 8.15 -10.88
N GLY A 223 13.21 8.49 -9.80
CA GLY A 223 12.85 9.85 -9.44
C GLY A 223 12.95 10.11 -7.93
N GLY A 224 12.58 11.31 -7.53
CA GLY A 224 12.61 11.72 -6.12
C GLY A 224 14.02 11.96 -5.59
N GLY A 225 14.13 12.12 -4.27
CA GLY A 225 15.41 12.41 -3.61
C GLY A 225 16.46 11.31 -3.75
N MET A 226 16.02 10.08 -3.97
CA MET A 226 16.95 8.94 -4.17
C MET A 226 17.78 9.04 -5.45
N VAL A 227 17.37 9.85 -6.42
CA VAL A 227 18.08 10.09 -7.68
C VAL A 227 19.52 10.56 -7.44
N TYR A 228 19.74 11.40 -6.46
CA TYR A 228 21.03 12.05 -6.25
C TYR A 228 22.12 11.08 -5.80
N THR A 229 21.75 10.00 -5.13
CA THR A 229 22.68 8.90 -4.84
C THR A 229 23.09 8.17 -6.12
N PHE A 230 22.17 7.97 -7.08
CA PHE A 230 22.50 7.43 -8.41
C PHE A 230 23.38 8.36 -9.21
N LEU A 231 23.07 9.66 -9.25
CA LEU A 231 23.87 10.64 -9.98
C LEU A 231 25.28 10.77 -9.41
N LYS A 232 25.43 10.75 -8.10
CA LYS A 232 26.73 10.79 -7.43
C LYS A 232 27.54 9.52 -7.74
N ALA A 233 26.90 8.35 -7.76
CA ALA A 233 27.55 7.10 -8.15
C ALA A 233 28.08 7.14 -9.59
N LYS A 234 27.45 7.91 -10.48
CA LYS A 234 27.93 8.16 -11.84
C LYS A 234 29.05 9.20 -11.92
N GLY A 235 29.43 9.80 -10.81
CA GLY A 235 30.49 10.80 -10.74
C GLY A 235 30.03 12.25 -10.86
N TYR A 236 28.72 12.52 -10.82
CA TYR A 236 28.19 13.87 -10.91
C TYR A 236 28.13 14.55 -9.53
N GLU A 237 28.33 15.86 -9.51
CA GLU A 237 28.07 16.66 -8.31
C GLU A 237 26.59 16.87 -8.12
N VAL A 238 26.11 16.80 -6.88
CA VAL A 238 24.68 16.89 -6.54
C VAL A 238 24.32 18.06 -5.64
N GLY A 239 25.23 19.01 -5.46
CA GLY A 239 25.01 20.18 -4.61
C GLY A 239 24.70 19.78 -3.17
N SER A 240 23.65 20.42 -2.61
CA SER A 240 23.15 20.13 -1.25
C SER A 240 21.96 19.15 -1.27
N SER A 241 21.74 18.42 -2.36
CA SER A 241 20.67 17.43 -2.48
C SER A 241 20.80 16.30 -1.47
N LEU A 242 19.70 15.61 -1.19
CA LEU A 242 19.71 14.40 -0.39
C LEU A 242 20.72 13.40 -0.97
N LEU A 243 21.57 12.84 -0.12
CA LEU A 243 22.61 11.91 -0.54
C LEU A 243 22.83 10.87 0.55
N GLN A 244 22.81 9.61 0.15
CA GLN A 244 23.18 8.49 1.03
C GLN A 244 24.53 7.94 0.60
N GLU A 245 25.62 8.52 1.13
CA GLU A 245 26.99 8.14 0.78
C GLU A 245 27.29 6.67 1.08
N ASP A 246 26.70 6.13 2.14
CA ASP A 246 26.82 4.72 2.53
C ASP A 246 26.18 3.75 1.52
N GLN A 247 25.36 4.25 0.59
CA GLN A 247 24.70 3.45 -0.44
C GLN A 247 25.35 3.57 -1.84
N LEU A 248 26.39 4.38 -2.00
CA LEU A 248 27.03 4.60 -3.32
C LEU A 248 27.55 3.30 -3.92
N ALA A 249 28.21 2.45 -3.14
CA ALA A 249 28.72 1.17 -3.62
C ALA A 249 27.59 0.24 -4.09
N THR A 250 26.50 0.17 -3.34
CA THR A 250 25.31 -0.64 -3.68
C THR A 250 24.66 -0.15 -4.97
N VAL A 251 24.49 1.16 -5.10
CA VAL A 251 23.89 1.77 -6.30
C VAL A 251 24.79 1.57 -7.53
N THR A 252 26.10 1.69 -7.37
CA THR A 252 27.06 1.42 -8.44
C THR A 252 26.95 -0.04 -8.92
N GLU A 253 26.84 -0.99 -7.99
CA GLU A 253 26.63 -2.40 -8.33
C GLU A 253 25.33 -2.61 -9.10
N TYR A 254 24.25 -1.94 -8.72
CA TYR A 254 22.99 -2.02 -9.44
C TYR A 254 23.07 -1.49 -10.87
N LEU A 255 23.75 -0.36 -11.08
CA LEU A 255 23.98 0.19 -12.42
C LEU A 255 24.78 -0.77 -13.30
N GLU A 256 25.83 -1.37 -12.77
CA GLU A 256 26.65 -2.37 -13.47
C GLU A 256 25.85 -3.63 -13.80
N ARG A 257 25.07 -4.13 -12.84
CA ARG A 257 24.24 -5.32 -13.03
C ARG A 257 23.15 -5.09 -14.07
N ALA A 258 22.56 -3.90 -14.10
CA ALA A 258 21.57 -3.53 -15.11
C ALA A 258 22.17 -3.58 -16.52
N GLU A 259 23.38 -3.05 -16.72
CA GLU A 259 24.07 -3.14 -18.00
C GLU A 259 24.30 -4.59 -18.45
N LYS A 260 24.74 -5.45 -17.52
CA LYS A 260 25.01 -6.87 -17.81
C LYS A 260 23.76 -7.67 -18.15
N THR A 261 22.62 -7.34 -17.51
CA THR A 261 21.37 -8.08 -17.70
C THR A 261 20.44 -7.48 -18.75
N GLY A 262 20.81 -6.34 -19.32
CA GLY A 262 20.00 -5.65 -20.34
C GLY A 262 18.83 -4.85 -19.79
N VAL A 263 18.79 -4.60 -18.48
CA VAL A 263 17.79 -3.71 -17.86
C VAL A 263 18.26 -2.26 -18.00
N GLU A 264 17.40 -1.41 -18.51
CA GLU A 264 17.69 0.01 -18.65
C GLU A 264 17.30 0.77 -17.39
N ILE A 265 18.29 1.23 -16.60
CA ILE A 265 18.03 2.19 -15.52
C ILE A 265 18.12 3.59 -16.12
N VAL A 266 16.99 4.30 -16.12
CA VAL A 266 16.87 5.65 -16.68
C VAL A 266 16.92 6.67 -15.55
N LEU A 267 17.90 7.56 -15.61
CA LEU A 267 18.10 8.63 -14.65
C LEU A 267 17.69 9.98 -15.24
N PRO A 268 17.33 10.96 -14.41
CA PRO A 268 17.01 12.30 -14.89
C PRO A 268 18.16 12.92 -15.69
N VAL A 269 17.80 13.67 -16.72
CA VAL A 269 18.74 14.48 -17.53
C VAL A 269 18.74 15.94 -17.11
N ASP A 270 17.71 16.38 -16.41
CA ASP A 270 17.58 17.70 -15.81
C ASP A 270 16.82 17.63 -14.48
N THR A 271 16.94 18.67 -13.68
CA THR A 271 16.30 18.73 -12.35
C THR A 271 15.91 20.15 -12.02
N LEU A 272 14.85 20.32 -11.22
CA LEU A 272 14.50 21.58 -10.60
C LEU A 272 15.26 21.75 -9.30
N VAL A 273 15.91 22.89 -9.12
CA VAL A 273 16.76 23.15 -7.95
C VAL A 273 16.34 24.44 -7.22
N ALA A 274 16.58 24.45 -5.93
CA ALA A 274 16.43 25.63 -5.08
C ALA A 274 17.45 25.58 -3.94
N PRO A 275 17.73 26.75 -3.28
CA PRO A 275 18.72 26.79 -2.20
C PRO A 275 18.31 26.03 -0.94
N ALA A 276 17.00 25.78 -0.73
CA ALA A 276 16.47 25.15 0.47
C ALA A 276 15.21 24.34 0.17
N PHE A 277 14.89 23.40 1.07
CA PHE A 277 13.65 22.65 1.01
C PHE A 277 12.44 23.61 1.21
N PRO A 278 11.37 23.48 0.42
CA PRO A 278 10.24 24.41 0.48
C PRO A 278 9.42 24.24 1.77
N ASP A 279 8.78 25.34 2.19
CA ASP A 279 7.78 25.29 3.25
C ASP A 279 6.47 24.69 2.69
N LEU A 280 6.13 23.49 3.15
CA LEU A 280 4.95 22.77 2.69
C LEU A 280 3.65 23.30 3.31
N SER A 281 3.72 24.06 4.40
CA SER A 281 2.53 24.62 5.06
C SER A 281 2.10 25.92 4.39
N ALA A 282 3.01 26.84 4.20
CA ALA A 282 2.75 28.14 3.57
C ALA A 282 2.64 28.04 2.04
N LYS A 283 3.37 27.10 1.42
CA LYS A 283 3.42 26.89 -0.04
C LYS A 283 3.73 28.16 -0.84
N ALA A 284 4.56 29.04 -0.25
CA ALA A 284 4.98 30.26 -0.93
C ALA A 284 5.83 29.93 -2.16
N PRO A 285 5.73 30.72 -3.25
CA PRO A 285 6.54 30.51 -4.46
C PRO A 285 8.05 30.53 -4.15
N THR A 286 8.78 29.57 -4.70
CA THR A 286 10.22 29.41 -4.47
C THR A 286 11.07 29.70 -5.69
N HIS A 287 10.43 29.90 -6.86
CA HIS A 287 11.08 30.24 -8.14
C HIS A 287 12.25 29.30 -8.47
N PRO A 288 12.02 27.96 -8.62
CA PRO A 288 13.09 27.01 -8.87
C PRO A 288 13.81 27.28 -10.20
N GLY A 289 15.12 27.01 -10.22
CA GLY A 289 15.87 26.95 -11.45
C GLY A 289 15.80 25.54 -12.06
N THR A 290 15.96 25.44 -13.37
CA THR A 290 16.15 24.16 -14.08
C THR A 290 17.61 24.04 -14.49
N VAL A 291 18.25 22.91 -14.13
CA VAL A 291 19.66 22.67 -14.47
C VAL A 291 19.82 21.26 -15.04
N PRO A 292 20.85 21.04 -15.90
CA PRO A 292 21.24 19.69 -16.30
C PRO A 292 21.62 18.85 -15.07
N ALA A 293 21.29 17.56 -15.09
CA ALA A 293 21.57 16.68 -13.97
C ALA A 293 23.07 16.50 -13.67
N ASP A 294 23.94 16.71 -14.67
CA ASP A 294 25.40 16.65 -14.56
C ASP A 294 26.05 18.00 -14.26
N ALA A 295 25.27 19.05 -14.07
CA ALA A 295 25.76 20.41 -13.85
C ALA A 295 25.03 21.10 -12.68
N MET A 296 24.82 20.40 -11.58
CA MET A 296 24.12 20.92 -10.42
C MET A 296 25.00 21.87 -9.63
N PRO A 297 24.54 23.12 -9.40
CA PRO A 297 25.33 24.11 -8.67
C PRO A 297 25.53 23.75 -7.20
N ALA A 298 26.71 24.09 -6.65
CA ALA A 298 26.94 23.99 -5.22
C ALA A 298 25.91 24.84 -4.44
N GLY A 299 25.45 24.34 -3.29
CA GLY A 299 24.45 25.03 -2.48
C GLY A 299 23.02 24.96 -2.99
N GLN A 300 22.78 24.31 -4.12
CA GLN A 300 21.43 24.04 -4.64
C GLN A 300 21.07 22.58 -4.40
N MET A 301 19.79 22.34 -4.10
CA MET A 301 19.25 20.97 -3.96
C MET A 301 18.20 20.68 -5.01
N GLY A 302 18.22 19.47 -5.54
CA GLY A 302 17.19 18.99 -6.45
C GLY A 302 15.89 18.64 -5.72
N LEU A 303 14.77 19.08 -6.25
CA LEU A 303 13.45 18.96 -5.61
C LEU A 303 12.38 18.35 -6.52
N ASP A 304 12.68 18.20 -7.81
CA ASP A 304 11.83 17.53 -8.80
C ASP A 304 12.66 17.17 -10.04
N ILE A 305 12.19 16.22 -10.82
CA ILE A 305 12.72 16.01 -12.17
C ILE A 305 12.37 17.19 -13.06
N GLY A 306 13.24 17.51 -14.02
CA GLY A 306 13.01 18.61 -14.92
C GLY A 306 12.10 18.28 -16.11
N PRO A 307 11.76 19.28 -16.95
CA PRO A 307 10.84 19.12 -18.07
C PRO A 307 11.37 18.17 -19.15
N GLU A 308 12.67 18.14 -19.42
CA GLU A 308 13.26 17.21 -20.39
C GLU A 308 13.23 15.75 -19.86
N THR A 309 13.45 15.57 -18.56
CA THR A 309 13.27 14.28 -17.90
C THR A 309 11.84 13.80 -17.99
N SER A 310 10.86 14.68 -17.75
CA SER A 310 9.44 14.36 -17.88
C SER A 310 9.09 13.84 -19.27
N LYS A 311 9.61 14.47 -20.31
CA LYS A 311 9.44 14.04 -21.71
C LYS A 311 10.10 12.68 -21.95
N LEU A 312 11.31 12.50 -21.44
CA LEU A 312 12.06 11.24 -21.56
C LEU A 312 11.28 10.10 -20.90
N TYR A 313 10.80 10.29 -19.67
CA TYR A 313 10.06 9.27 -18.94
C TYR A 313 8.74 8.95 -19.62
N ALA A 314 8.00 9.94 -20.10
CA ALA A 314 6.81 9.71 -20.90
C ALA A 314 7.09 8.86 -22.14
N SER A 315 8.21 9.11 -22.84
CA SER A 315 8.60 8.31 -24.01
C SER A 315 8.96 6.86 -23.64
N LYS A 316 9.57 6.64 -22.48
CA LYS A 316 9.92 5.29 -21.99
C LYS A 316 8.70 4.51 -21.49
N LEU A 317 7.60 5.20 -21.19
CA LEU A 317 6.33 4.61 -20.76
C LEU A 317 5.37 4.37 -21.92
N ALA A 318 5.56 5.01 -23.06
CA ALA A 318 4.58 5.04 -24.15
C ALA A 318 4.27 3.67 -24.76
N ASP A 319 5.26 2.78 -24.85
CA ASP A 319 5.12 1.44 -25.42
C ASP A 319 4.98 0.33 -24.35
N ALA A 320 4.91 0.68 -23.08
CA ALA A 320 4.87 -0.29 -22.00
C ALA A 320 3.60 -1.14 -22.06
N ALA A 321 3.73 -2.45 -21.91
CA ALA A 321 2.60 -3.36 -21.73
C ALA A 321 2.21 -3.47 -20.24
N THR A 322 3.16 -3.31 -19.33
CA THR A 322 2.95 -3.33 -17.89
C THR A 322 3.74 -2.19 -17.25
N VAL A 323 3.09 -1.44 -16.37
CA VAL A 323 3.73 -0.35 -15.60
C VAL A 323 3.42 -0.51 -14.13
N PHE A 324 4.47 -0.42 -13.31
CA PHE A 324 4.35 -0.25 -11.87
C PHE A 324 5.00 1.07 -11.47
N TRP A 325 4.25 1.90 -10.75
CA TRP A 325 4.74 3.17 -10.21
C TRP A 325 4.63 3.19 -8.70
N ASN A 326 5.76 3.46 -8.03
CA ASN A 326 5.83 3.62 -6.58
C ASN A 326 6.76 4.78 -6.21
N GLY A 327 6.22 5.81 -5.62
CA GLY A 327 6.93 6.96 -5.10
C GLY A 327 6.92 8.17 -6.02
N PRO A 328 6.84 9.39 -5.45
CA PRO A 328 6.80 10.63 -6.21
C PRO A 328 8.16 10.97 -6.85
N MET A 329 8.12 11.77 -7.91
CA MET A 329 9.31 12.22 -8.64
C MET A 329 9.95 13.46 -8.03
N GLY A 330 9.21 14.18 -7.20
CA GLY A 330 9.65 15.40 -6.54
C GLY A 330 8.80 15.69 -5.31
N VAL A 331 8.99 16.90 -4.75
CA VAL A 331 8.22 17.37 -3.59
C VAL A 331 6.85 17.86 -4.08
N PHE A 332 6.02 16.92 -4.51
CA PHE A 332 4.73 17.20 -5.20
C PHE A 332 3.70 17.91 -4.33
N GLU A 333 3.87 17.90 -3.02
CA GLU A 333 3.02 18.62 -2.07
C GLU A 333 3.14 20.13 -2.23
N HIS A 334 4.23 20.58 -2.84
CA HIS A 334 4.42 21.99 -3.20
C HIS A 334 4.19 22.18 -4.71
N PRO A 335 3.37 23.18 -5.13
CA PRO A 335 3.03 23.37 -6.54
C PRO A 335 4.23 23.54 -7.48
N ASP A 336 5.31 24.18 -7.00
CA ASP A 336 6.52 24.41 -7.81
C ASP A 336 7.27 23.12 -8.16
N TYR A 337 7.04 22.01 -7.43
CA TYR A 337 7.76 20.75 -7.57
C TYR A 337 6.82 19.57 -7.85
N ALA A 338 5.63 19.84 -8.35
CA ALA A 338 4.62 18.85 -8.67
C ALA A 338 4.63 18.39 -10.14
N ALA A 339 5.28 19.15 -11.03
CA ALA A 339 5.21 18.92 -12.47
C ALA A 339 5.75 17.56 -12.90
N GLY A 340 6.83 17.08 -12.28
CA GLY A 340 7.42 15.77 -12.61
C GLY A 340 6.50 14.61 -12.24
N THR A 341 5.95 14.63 -11.04
CA THR A 341 4.99 13.62 -10.58
C THR A 341 3.72 13.64 -11.43
N ARG A 342 3.23 14.84 -11.77
CA ARG A 342 2.09 15.01 -12.69
C ARG A 342 2.36 14.39 -14.06
N ALA A 343 3.55 14.60 -14.60
CA ALA A 343 3.92 14.06 -15.92
C ALA A 343 3.95 12.53 -15.94
N VAL A 344 4.45 11.91 -14.88
CA VAL A 344 4.43 10.44 -14.74
C VAL A 344 2.99 9.93 -14.63
N ALA A 345 2.17 10.53 -13.77
CA ALA A 345 0.76 10.16 -13.65
C ALA A 345 0.02 10.29 -14.99
N GLN A 346 0.24 11.36 -15.72
CA GLN A 346 -0.37 11.59 -17.04
C GLN A 346 0.08 10.53 -18.06
N ALA A 347 1.36 10.15 -18.04
CA ALA A 347 1.87 9.09 -18.91
C ALA A 347 1.24 7.74 -18.60
N LEU A 348 0.96 7.44 -17.34
CA LEU A 348 0.23 6.23 -16.96
C LEU A 348 -1.23 6.27 -17.45
N VAL A 349 -1.91 7.40 -17.32
CA VAL A 349 -3.29 7.57 -17.81
C VAL A 349 -3.37 7.38 -19.32
N GLU A 350 -2.38 7.84 -20.06
CA GLU A 350 -2.31 7.71 -21.52
C GLU A 350 -1.80 6.35 -22.00
N SER A 351 -1.23 5.56 -21.10
CA SER A 351 -0.69 4.24 -21.45
C SER A 351 -1.78 3.28 -21.87
N LYS A 352 -1.50 2.48 -22.89
CA LYS A 352 -2.37 1.38 -23.32
C LYS A 352 -2.09 0.08 -22.56
N GLY A 353 -1.04 0.05 -21.76
CA GLY A 353 -0.68 -1.10 -20.95
C GLY A 353 -1.48 -1.18 -19.64
N PHE A 354 -1.21 -2.24 -18.90
CA PHE A 354 -1.75 -2.40 -17.55
C PHE A 354 -0.91 -1.57 -16.58
N THR A 355 -1.55 -0.58 -15.94
CA THR A 355 -0.87 0.37 -15.05
C THR A 355 -1.26 0.15 -13.60
N VAL A 356 -0.27 0.04 -12.73
CA VAL A 356 -0.45 -0.15 -11.29
C VAL A 356 0.26 0.97 -10.54
N VAL A 357 -0.48 1.64 -9.66
CA VAL A 357 0.04 2.63 -8.72
C VAL A 357 0.14 1.98 -7.35
N GLY A 358 1.33 1.96 -6.76
CA GLY A 358 1.57 1.37 -5.45
C GLY A 358 2.14 2.36 -4.45
N GLY A 359 1.72 2.22 -3.19
CA GLY A 359 2.19 3.05 -2.10
C GLY A 359 1.31 4.25 -1.79
N GLY A 360 1.32 4.64 -0.51
CA GLY A 360 0.46 5.72 -0.01
C GLY A 360 0.74 7.08 -0.63
N ASP A 361 2.00 7.41 -0.82
CA ASP A 361 2.39 8.70 -1.41
C ASP A 361 2.00 8.80 -2.88
N SER A 362 2.13 7.72 -3.65
CA SER A 362 1.73 7.69 -5.06
C SER A 362 0.21 7.79 -5.21
N ALA A 363 -0.53 7.06 -4.40
CA ALA A 363 -1.99 7.14 -4.37
C ALA A 363 -2.47 8.54 -3.94
N ALA A 364 -1.82 9.14 -2.94
CA ALA A 364 -2.10 10.51 -2.53
C ALA A 364 -1.80 11.51 -3.65
N ALA A 365 -0.70 11.35 -4.36
CA ALA A 365 -0.33 12.20 -5.48
C ALA A 365 -1.40 12.17 -6.60
N VAL A 366 -1.91 10.99 -6.94
CA VAL A 366 -2.98 10.83 -7.91
C VAL A 366 -4.20 11.68 -7.52
N ARG A 367 -4.62 11.62 -6.27
CA ARG A 367 -5.77 12.40 -5.76
C ARG A 367 -5.48 13.89 -5.69
N ILE A 368 -4.36 14.29 -5.07
CA ILE A 368 -3.98 15.69 -4.87
C ILE A 368 -3.80 16.40 -6.20
N LEU A 369 -3.24 15.73 -7.20
CA LEU A 369 -3.03 16.30 -8.53
C LEU A 369 -4.27 16.26 -9.42
N GLY A 370 -5.38 15.73 -8.92
CA GLY A 370 -6.68 15.80 -9.59
C GLY A 370 -6.91 14.75 -10.68
N PHE A 371 -6.18 13.65 -10.65
CA PHE A 371 -6.41 12.54 -11.59
C PHE A 371 -7.59 11.69 -11.16
N ASP A 372 -8.32 11.15 -12.13
CA ASP A 372 -9.34 10.13 -11.90
C ASP A 372 -8.66 8.80 -11.54
N GLU A 373 -8.96 8.26 -10.36
CA GLU A 373 -8.40 6.99 -9.90
C GLU A 373 -8.75 5.83 -10.84
N ASN A 374 -9.90 5.89 -11.51
CA ASN A 374 -10.35 4.89 -12.46
C ASN A 374 -9.59 4.92 -13.80
N ALA A 375 -8.80 5.95 -14.05
CA ALA A 375 -7.95 6.04 -15.24
C ALA A 375 -6.71 5.15 -15.18
N PHE A 376 -6.41 4.58 -14.01
CA PHE A 376 -5.31 3.64 -13.80
C PHE A 376 -5.86 2.21 -13.77
N GLY A 377 -5.05 1.25 -14.20
CA GLY A 377 -5.44 -0.16 -14.18
C GLY A 377 -5.70 -0.68 -12.77
N HIS A 378 -4.91 -0.27 -11.80
CA HIS A 378 -5.12 -0.56 -10.38
C HIS A 378 -4.36 0.43 -9.50
N ILE A 379 -4.97 0.84 -8.40
CA ILE A 379 -4.30 1.58 -7.32
C ILE A 379 -4.29 0.68 -6.09
N SER A 380 -3.09 0.22 -5.69
CA SER A 380 -2.96 -0.71 -4.57
C SER A 380 -3.24 -0.03 -3.24
N THR A 381 -4.03 -0.69 -2.40
CA THR A 381 -4.29 -0.28 -1.02
C THR A 381 -3.26 -0.87 -0.04
N GLY A 382 -2.39 -1.75 -0.52
CA GLY A 382 -1.52 -2.60 0.30
C GLY A 382 -0.31 -1.91 0.92
N GLY A 383 0.07 -0.73 0.46
CA GLY A 383 1.21 0.00 1.02
C GLY A 383 2.48 -0.86 1.10
N GLY A 384 2.99 -1.07 2.33
CA GLY A 384 4.18 -1.87 2.59
C GLY A 384 4.04 -3.34 2.18
N ALA A 385 2.84 -3.91 2.26
CA ALA A 385 2.61 -5.31 1.87
C ALA A 385 2.87 -5.52 0.37
N SER A 386 2.42 -4.60 -0.48
CA SER A 386 2.66 -4.67 -1.93
C SER A 386 4.16 -4.62 -2.25
N LEU A 387 4.90 -3.71 -1.60
CA LEU A 387 6.35 -3.61 -1.79
C LEU A 387 7.08 -4.86 -1.32
N GLU A 388 6.76 -5.38 -0.15
CA GLU A 388 7.39 -6.61 0.36
C GLU A 388 7.11 -7.81 -0.55
N TYR A 389 5.92 -7.88 -1.15
CA TYR A 389 5.64 -8.91 -2.16
C TYR A 389 6.55 -8.76 -3.38
N LEU A 390 6.71 -7.53 -3.89
CA LEU A 390 7.59 -7.24 -5.03
C LEU A 390 9.07 -7.43 -4.73
N GLU A 391 9.45 -7.40 -3.44
CA GLU A 391 10.78 -7.74 -2.96
C GLU A 391 11.05 -9.26 -2.93
N GLY A 392 10.07 -10.08 -3.33
CA GLY A 392 10.19 -11.54 -3.33
C GLY A 392 9.94 -12.19 -1.97
N LYS A 393 9.49 -11.44 -0.98
CA LYS A 393 9.21 -11.97 0.36
C LYS A 393 7.92 -12.76 0.41
N THR A 394 7.91 -13.84 1.19
CA THR A 394 6.69 -14.54 1.56
C THR A 394 5.94 -13.73 2.61
N LEU A 395 4.69 -13.35 2.30
CA LEU A 395 3.85 -12.59 3.23
C LEU A 395 3.09 -13.55 4.14
N PRO A 396 3.25 -13.46 5.48
CA PRO A 396 2.66 -14.42 6.41
C PRO A 396 1.14 -14.58 6.27
N GLY A 397 0.41 -13.48 6.10
CA GLY A 397 -1.03 -13.51 5.97
C GLY A 397 -1.53 -14.12 4.67
N LEU A 398 -0.74 -14.06 3.59
CA LEU A 398 -1.07 -14.75 2.34
C LEU A 398 -0.72 -16.24 2.44
N ALA A 399 0.43 -16.59 3.01
CA ALA A 399 0.81 -17.98 3.25
C ALA A 399 -0.24 -18.72 4.09
N ALA A 400 -0.81 -18.05 5.09
CA ALA A 400 -1.85 -18.60 5.94
C ALA A 400 -3.17 -18.89 5.20
N LEU A 401 -3.38 -18.31 4.01
CA LEU A 401 -4.56 -18.52 3.18
C LEU A 401 -4.33 -19.58 2.07
N GLU A 402 -3.11 -20.09 1.90
CA GLU A 402 -2.74 -20.98 0.78
C GLU A 402 -3.08 -22.46 1.01
N ASP A 403 -3.47 -22.90 2.16
CA ASP A 403 -3.72 -24.32 2.52
C ASP A 403 -4.84 -24.99 1.72
#